data_f015b4184dd812ff1dbe59b621f4e87c
#
_entry.id   f015b4184dd812ff1dbe59b621f4e87c
#
_cell.length_a   1.000
_cell.length_b   1.000
_cell.length_c   1.000
_cell.angle_alpha   90.00
_cell.angle_beta   90.00
_cell.angle_gamma   90.00
#
_symmetry.space_group_name_H-M   'P 1'
#
loop_
_entity.id
_entity.type
_entity.pdbx_description
1 polymer ?
#
loop_
_entity_poly.entity_id
_entity_poly.type
_entity_poly.pdbx_seq_one_letter_code
_entity_poly.pdbx_strand_id
1 'polypeptide(L)'
;MRKLWCVGLALVIGLAAGAGARAQDAQSLQQEVKDFLASSTAGSKIVSYGDVTVTPEGDAFAVTIDDVRLNPPDEPPLNIGKIGFKLAAEGDDIRKFSDVTVPQSLTLTGSEGKPVKVSIALDHANGSWSRKVQQFLTGDILIRSLQASEDTTNSKFQASDISYQLQSQDHGQGIYDQSGTIGTKLMTVSDKDGQLSIADFQVTSEIDGAKLGEFAALRKQWQTAMTSEKTAEMMPVIAKLLQLMKSAKAGVSVGQISMAMGGSPVFALGGAGFDLGLQGMDQPKVKINSNLYYKGMAISDLNGLVGSMGEQVVPTDVNIDLNVDDLPMSAIIDNWTKSLPETSVTDQNAMMGTGMMAAGAAVQAIQQTAVKMTISDGRLTAPGLQGSFNADVNNDANSPMGFTGTANVELSDLDALIAKGQQYASEPTTAEILGVLQMMRVLSDHGTDAAGKPVDRFKITMDAQGNPLVNGKPLMPPEPPAGEQPSNGGSTGTDTGTGTDSGSTTGQ
;
A
#
# COMPACT_ATOMS: atom_id res chain seq x y z
N MET A 1 8.77 3.86 -17.21
CA MET A 1 7.78 4.22 -16.17
C MET A 1 8.38 4.46 -14.78
N ARG A 2 9.27 3.62 -14.22
CA ARG A 2 9.93 3.88 -12.92
C ARG A 2 10.62 5.24 -12.82
N LYS A 3 11.28 5.72 -13.89
CA LYS A 3 12.00 7.01 -13.92
C LYS A 3 11.12 8.24 -13.67
N LEU A 4 9.88 8.22 -14.10
CA LEU A 4 8.98 9.38 -13.99
C LEU A 4 8.39 9.54 -12.56
N TRP A 5 8.21 8.46 -11.83
CA TRP A 5 7.83 8.51 -10.42
C TRP A 5 8.93 9.15 -9.54
N CYS A 6 10.20 8.90 -9.87
CA CYS A 6 11.32 9.50 -9.15
C CYS A 6 11.43 11.02 -9.35
N VAL A 7 11.01 11.56 -10.51
CA VAL A 7 11.07 13.01 -10.78
C VAL A 7 10.07 13.77 -9.89
N GLY A 8 8.85 13.26 -9.72
CA GLY A 8 7.84 13.89 -8.84
C GLY A 8 8.26 13.89 -7.36
N LEU A 9 8.80 12.75 -6.88
CA LEU A 9 9.22 12.61 -5.48
C LEU A 9 10.47 13.45 -5.16
N ALA A 10 11.39 13.59 -6.10
CA ALA A 10 12.61 14.36 -5.88
C ALA A 10 12.40 15.88 -5.94
N LEU A 11 11.41 16.35 -6.68
CA LEU A 11 11.04 17.77 -6.65
C LEU A 11 10.55 18.18 -5.25
N VAL A 12 9.85 17.28 -4.55
CA VAL A 12 9.38 17.49 -3.17
C VAL A 12 10.53 17.43 -2.15
N ILE A 13 11.52 16.56 -2.36
CA ILE A 13 12.65 16.39 -1.44
C ILE A 13 13.69 17.51 -1.60
N GLY A 14 13.85 18.07 -2.81
CA GLY A 14 14.88 19.10 -3.10
C GLY A 14 14.55 20.50 -2.59
N LEU A 15 13.33 20.77 -2.11
CA LEU A 15 12.83 22.12 -1.80
C LEU A 15 13.02 22.59 -0.36
N ALA A 16 13.68 21.82 0.49
CA ALA A 16 13.73 22.11 1.89
C ALA A 16 15.11 22.50 2.41
N ALA A 17 15.38 23.78 2.47
CA ALA A 17 16.55 24.26 3.17
C ALA A 17 16.28 25.62 3.83
N GLY A 18 16.62 25.81 5.07
CA GLY A 18 16.29 27.00 5.77
C GLY A 18 17.32 27.59 6.72
N ALA A 19 17.34 28.88 6.94
CA ALA A 19 18.20 29.57 7.87
C ALA A 19 17.66 30.85 8.50
N GLY A 20 18.25 31.31 9.52
CA GLY A 20 17.83 32.20 10.53
C GLY A 20 18.08 33.70 10.45
N ALA A 21 17.36 34.41 11.32
CA ALA A 21 17.12 35.85 11.35
C ALA A 21 18.31 36.72 11.73
N ARG A 22 18.18 37.99 11.33
CA ARG A 22 18.98 39.17 11.68
C ARG A 22 20.50 38.99 11.74
N ALA A 23 21.17 39.45 10.72
CA ALA A 23 22.64 39.47 10.57
C ALA A 23 23.29 38.06 10.52
N GLN A 24 22.57 37.08 10.05
CA GLN A 24 23.20 35.86 9.64
C GLN A 24 23.86 36.11 8.28
N ASP A 25 25.17 35.94 8.23
CA ASP A 25 25.95 35.97 7.02
C ASP A 25 25.36 34.97 6.01
N ALA A 26 25.21 35.34 4.76
CA ALA A 26 24.79 34.47 3.66
C ALA A 26 25.57 33.13 3.64
N GLN A 27 26.78 33.17 4.13
CA GLN A 27 27.66 32.01 4.27
C GLN A 27 27.15 30.99 5.33
N SER A 28 26.64 31.49 6.47
CA SER A 28 26.06 30.64 7.51
C SER A 28 24.76 29.95 7.01
N LEU A 29 23.96 30.69 6.26
CA LEU A 29 22.74 30.18 5.63
C LEU A 29 23.06 29.15 4.55
N GLN A 30 24.09 29.39 3.73
CA GLN A 30 24.57 28.45 2.74
C GLN A 30 24.99 27.11 3.39
N GLN A 31 25.68 27.19 4.53
CA GLN A 31 26.08 25.97 5.25
C GLN A 31 24.84 25.21 5.80
N GLU A 32 23.87 25.95 6.36
CA GLU A 32 22.64 25.33 6.86
C GLU A 32 21.84 24.62 5.75
N VAL A 33 21.73 25.25 4.58
CA VAL A 33 21.13 24.64 3.37
C VAL A 33 21.87 23.35 3.00
N LYS A 34 23.21 23.39 2.97
CA LYS A 34 24.04 22.21 2.67
C LYS A 34 23.83 21.10 3.71
N ASP A 35 23.83 21.43 4.98
CA ASP A 35 23.64 20.47 6.07
C ASP A 35 22.25 19.82 6.02
N PHE A 36 21.23 20.62 5.70
CA PHE A 36 19.90 20.09 5.49
C PHE A 36 19.82 19.14 4.28
N LEU A 37 20.32 19.56 3.12
CA LEU A 37 20.36 18.71 1.92
C LEU A 37 21.15 17.42 2.22
N ALA A 38 22.27 17.51 2.89
CA ALA A 38 23.04 16.34 3.31
C ALA A 38 22.27 15.44 4.25
N SER A 39 21.52 16.00 5.22
CA SER A 39 20.71 15.23 6.16
C SER A 39 19.49 14.57 5.49
N SER A 40 18.89 15.26 4.54
CA SER A 40 17.69 14.76 3.81
C SER A 40 18.06 13.70 2.77
N THR A 41 19.28 13.75 2.25
CA THR A 41 19.82 12.79 1.27
C THR A 41 20.75 11.75 1.90
N ALA A 42 21.08 11.89 3.19
CA ALA A 42 22.00 10.99 3.87
C ALA A 42 21.46 9.56 3.89
N GLY A 43 22.22 8.64 3.32
CA GLY A 43 21.86 7.23 3.16
C GLY A 43 21.15 6.91 1.84
N SER A 44 20.56 7.88 1.14
CA SER A 44 20.11 7.67 -0.23
C SER A 44 21.13 8.29 -1.20
N LYS A 45 21.81 7.49 -2.00
CA LYS A 45 22.61 7.97 -3.13
C LYS A 45 21.71 8.49 -4.28
N ILE A 46 20.42 8.69 -3.99
CA ILE A 46 19.39 8.98 -5.00
C ILE A 46 19.48 10.44 -5.49
N VAL A 47 19.90 11.37 -4.63
CA VAL A 47 20.02 12.79 -5.01
C VAL A 47 21.46 13.24 -4.83
N SER A 48 22.01 13.93 -5.84
CA SER A 48 23.26 14.66 -5.77
C SER A 48 23.07 16.07 -6.32
N TYR A 49 23.90 17.01 -5.92
CA TYR A 49 23.85 18.40 -6.33
C TYR A 49 25.26 18.99 -6.37
N GLY A 50 25.41 20.07 -7.14
CA GLY A 50 26.64 20.84 -7.23
C GLY A 50 26.72 21.96 -6.18
N ASP A 51 27.00 23.18 -6.62
CA ASP A 51 27.13 24.31 -5.71
C ASP A 51 25.79 24.81 -5.20
N VAL A 52 25.78 25.23 -3.93
CA VAL A 52 24.69 25.97 -3.30
C VAL A 52 25.14 27.41 -3.14
N THR A 53 24.41 28.35 -3.72
CA THR A 53 24.68 29.79 -3.63
C THR A 53 23.56 30.47 -2.89
N VAL A 54 23.88 31.35 -1.97
CA VAL A 54 22.94 32.14 -1.19
C VAL A 54 23.31 33.61 -1.31
N THR A 55 22.36 34.42 -1.75
CA THR A 55 22.54 35.89 -1.92
C THR A 55 21.42 36.64 -1.22
N PRO A 56 21.73 37.71 -0.45
CA PRO A 56 20.70 38.55 0.17
C PRO A 56 19.80 39.19 -0.89
N GLU A 57 18.48 39.18 -0.63
CA GLU A 57 17.45 39.81 -1.48
C GLU A 57 16.37 40.48 -0.61
N GLY A 58 16.56 41.75 -0.23
CA GLY A 58 15.66 42.43 0.69
C GLY A 58 15.67 41.79 2.08
N ASP A 59 14.48 41.41 2.57
CA ASP A 59 14.29 40.73 3.86
C ASP A 59 14.42 39.18 3.75
N ALA A 60 14.76 38.70 2.57
CA ALA A 60 14.92 37.28 2.26
C ALA A 60 16.30 36.99 1.65
N PHE A 61 16.52 35.73 1.32
CA PHE A 61 17.69 35.27 0.59
C PHE A 61 17.25 34.51 -0.65
N ALA A 62 17.86 34.83 -1.79
CA ALA A 62 17.77 33.98 -2.97
C ALA A 62 18.75 32.81 -2.83
N VAL A 63 18.23 31.59 -2.89
CA VAL A 63 19.00 30.34 -2.84
C VAL A 63 18.98 29.72 -4.20
N THR A 64 20.15 29.27 -4.66
CA THR A 64 20.31 28.52 -5.89
C THR A 64 21.08 27.25 -5.61
N ILE A 65 20.58 26.13 -6.13
CA ILE A 65 21.25 24.84 -6.10
C ILE A 65 21.51 24.46 -7.55
N ASP A 66 22.79 24.34 -7.91
CA ASP A 66 23.20 23.98 -9.26
C ASP A 66 23.35 22.45 -9.41
N ASP A 67 23.21 21.98 -10.62
CA ASP A 67 23.50 20.60 -11.05
C ASP A 67 22.80 19.53 -10.19
N VAL A 68 21.52 19.75 -9.88
CA VAL A 68 20.71 18.76 -9.15
C VAL A 68 20.50 17.54 -10.03
N ARG A 69 20.83 16.37 -9.51
CA ARG A 69 20.70 15.09 -10.20
C ARG A 69 19.99 14.06 -9.34
N LEU A 70 19.18 13.24 -9.99
CA LEU A 70 18.63 12.03 -9.43
C LEU A 70 19.45 10.85 -9.90
N ASN A 71 19.87 10.01 -8.97
CA ASN A 71 20.64 8.81 -9.21
C ASN A 71 19.81 7.58 -8.83
N PRO A 72 18.83 7.16 -9.64
CA PRO A 72 18.05 5.96 -9.33
C PRO A 72 18.97 4.74 -9.35
N PRO A 73 18.73 3.74 -8.48
CA PRO A 73 19.48 2.49 -8.49
C PRO A 73 19.41 1.82 -9.87
N ASP A 74 20.54 1.33 -10.37
CA ASP A 74 20.65 0.59 -11.63
C ASP A 74 20.29 1.37 -12.91
N GLU A 75 20.19 2.72 -12.82
CA GLU A 75 19.86 3.56 -13.95
C GLU A 75 20.83 4.76 -14.08
N PRO A 76 21.02 5.32 -15.29
CA PRO A 76 21.84 6.51 -15.46
C PRO A 76 21.25 7.70 -14.70
N PRO A 77 22.10 8.58 -14.15
CA PRO A 77 21.69 9.79 -13.46
C PRO A 77 20.77 10.67 -14.32
N LEU A 78 19.72 11.22 -13.69
CA LEU A 78 18.82 12.18 -14.31
C LEU A 78 19.26 13.58 -13.92
N ASN A 79 19.71 14.38 -14.85
CA ASN A 79 20.08 15.76 -14.59
C ASN A 79 18.83 16.65 -14.60
N ILE A 80 18.44 17.14 -13.40
CA ILE A 80 17.35 18.09 -13.21
C ILE A 80 17.85 19.51 -13.55
N GLY A 81 19.14 19.81 -13.30
CA GLY A 81 19.72 21.11 -13.53
C GLY A 81 19.62 22.04 -12.33
N LYS A 82 19.31 23.30 -12.56
CA LYS A 82 19.32 24.37 -11.56
C LYS A 82 17.95 24.52 -10.89
N ILE A 83 17.92 24.57 -9.55
CA ILE A 83 16.74 24.89 -8.74
C ILE A 83 17.01 26.18 -7.98
N GLY A 84 16.04 27.11 -7.97
CA GLY A 84 16.09 28.34 -7.20
C GLY A 84 14.86 28.48 -6.31
N PHE A 85 15.02 29.21 -5.20
CA PHE A 85 13.91 29.59 -4.34
C PHE A 85 14.28 30.77 -3.44
N LYS A 86 13.28 31.47 -2.90
CA LYS A 86 13.49 32.47 -1.85
C LYS A 86 13.30 31.84 -0.47
N LEU A 87 14.05 32.36 0.48
CA LEU A 87 14.07 31.90 1.84
C LEU A 87 13.98 33.07 2.79
N ALA A 88 12.94 33.11 3.62
CA ALA A 88 12.71 34.14 4.63
C ALA A 88 12.69 33.52 6.03
N ALA A 89 13.16 34.28 7.02
CA ALA A 89 13.10 33.89 8.41
C ALA A 89 11.80 34.38 9.07
N GLU A 90 11.15 33.51 9.85
CA GLU A 90 10.07 33.90 10.75
C GLU A 90 10.47 33.57 12.19
N GLY A 91 11.03 34.54 12.87
CA GLY A 91 11.69 34.34 14.16
C GLY A 91 12.97 33.49 14.05
N ASP A 92 13.35 32.91 15.19
CA ASP A 92 14.63 32.16 15.28
C ASP A 92 14.53 30.72 14.77
N ASP A 93 13.32 30.14 14.73
CA ASP A 93 13.10 28.74 14.41
C ASP A 93 12.58 28.50 13.00
N ILE A 94 11.61 29.26 12.57
CA ILE A 94 10.87 28.99 11.33
C ILE A 94 11.55 29.60 10.12
N ARG A 95 11.60 28.84 9.01
CA ARG A 95 12.05 29.25 7.69
C ARG A 95 10.92 29.05 6.71
N LYS A 96 10.60 30.11 5.97
CA LYS A 96 9.62 30.07 4.87
C LYS A 96 10.34 30.06 3.55
N PHE A 97 10.01 29.10 2.70
CA PHE A 97 10.44 29.10 1.31
C PHE A 97 9.29 29.46 0.38
N SER A 98 9.63 30.18 -0.68
CA SER A 98 8.68 30.61 -1.72
C SER A 98 9.41 30.82 -3.05
N ASP A 99 8.66 31.23 -4.09
CA ASP A 99 9.18 31.59 -5.40
C ASP A 99 10.11 30.51 -6.00
N VAL A 100 9.71 29.25 -5.82
CA VAL A 100 10.50 28.13 -6.32
C VAL A 100 10.52 28.13 -7.82
N THR A 101 11.71 27.97 -8.38
CA THR A 101 11.96 27.86 -9.81
C THR A 101 12.64 26.55 -10.15
N VAL A 102 12.15 25.88 -11.18
CA VAL A 102 12.71 24.66 -11.73
C VAL A 102 12.84 24.78 -13.25
N PRO A 103 13.70 24.02 -13.90
CA PRO A 103 13.74 23.99 -15.37
C PRO A 103 12.40 23.57 -15.94
N GLN A 104 11.86 24.35 -16.88
CA GLN A 104 10.58 24.04 -17.54
C GLN A 104 10.68 22.88 -18.52
N SER A 105 11.88 22.58 -18.99
CA SER A 105 12.12 21.47 -19.91
C SER A 105 13.44 20.79 -19.61
N LEU A 106 13.46 19.48 -19.69
CA LEU A 106 14.62 18.62 -19.50
C LEU A 106 14.69 17.62 -20.64
N THR A 107 15.90 17.21 -21.00
CA THR A 107 16.11 16.05 -21.86
C THR A 107 16.80 14.96 -21.05
N LEU A 108 16.14 13.86 -20.88
CA LEU A 108 16.64 12.70 -20.13
C LEU A 108 17.09 11.61 -21.10
N THR A 109 18.01 10.77 -20.67
CA THR A 109 18.39 9.59 -21.44
C THR A 109 17.47 8.43 -21.08
N GLY A 110 16.70 7.94 -22.02
CA GLY A 110 15.82 6.78 -21.88
C GLY A 110 16.58 5.45 -21.74
N SER A 111 15.84 4.35 -21.59
CA SER A 111 16.40 3.00 -21.34
C SER A 111 17.35 2.49 -22.43
N GLU A 112 17.15 2.91 -23.68
CA GLU A 112 17.98 2.51 -24.83
C GLU A 112 18.96 3.63 -25.28
N GLY A 113 19.27 4.59 -24.39
CA GLY A 113 20.09 5.75 -24.72
C GLY A 113 19.36 6.80 -25.56
N LYS A 114 18.05 6.64 -25.79
CA LYS A 114 17.23 7.56 -26.57
C LYS A 114 16.81 8.78 -25.74
N PRO A 115 16.67 9.97 -26.34
CA PRO A 115 16.26 11.15 -25.60
C PRO A 115 14.78 11.10 -25.26
N VAL A 116 14.46 11.38 -23.99
CA VAL A 116 13.11 11.60 -23.48
C VAL A 116 12.98 13.08 -23.13
N LYS A 117 12.04 13.75 -23.78
CA LYS A 117 11.75 15.16 -23.49
C LYS A 117 10.78 15.23 -22.33
N VAL A 118 11.11 16.02 -21.30
CA VAL A 118 10.26 16.25 -20.14
C VAL A 118 9.94 17.73 -20.05
N SER A 119 8.69 18.09 -19.85
CA SER A 119 8.25 19.46 -19.56
C SER A 119 7.54 19.51 -18.21
N ILE A 120 7.81 20.57 -17.44
CA ILE A 120 7.29 20.78 -16.09
C ILE A 120 6.71 22.20 -16.04
N ALA A 121 5.45 22.31 -15.66
CA ALA A 121 4.80 23.60 -15.40
C ALA A 121 4.50 23.71 -13.89
N LEU A 122 5.43 24.25 -13.13
CA LEU A 122 5.24 24.57 -11.72
C LEU A 122 4.38 25.83 -11.61
N ASP A 123 3.30 25.77 -10.84
CA ASP A 123 2.43 26.91 -10.52
C ASP A 123 2.97 27.64 -9.31
N HIS A 124 3.09 26.94 -8.21
CA HIS A 124 3.71 27.43 -6.99
C HIS A 124 4.30 26.31 -6.15
N ALA A 125 5.25 26.69 -5.30
CA ALA A 125 5.75 25.83 -4.24
C ALA A 125 6.17 26.70 -3.06
N ASN A 126 5.44 26.57 -1.97
CA ASN A 126 5.62 27.34 -0.73
C ASN A 126 5.60 26.40 0.45
N GLY A 127 6.20 26.82 1.55
CA GLY A 127 6.12 26.07 2.79
C GLY A 127 6.98 26.64 3.89
N SER A 128 7.00 25.94 5.01
CA SER A 128 7.80 26.31 6.15
C SER A 128 8.48 25.10 6.78
N TRP A 129 9.61 25.38 7.36
CA TRP A 129 10.48 24.42 8.02
C TRP A 129 10.84 24.91 9.43
N SER A 130 10.87 24.01 10.41
CA SER A 130 11.42 24.29 11.74
C SER A 130 12.84 23.75 11.89
N ARG A 131 13.77 24.61 12.27
CA ARG A 131 15.15 24.25 12.61
C ARG A 131 15.23 23.39 13.85
N LYS A 132 14.37 23.71 14.84
CA LYS A 132 14.35 23.03 16.15
C LYS A 132 13.96 21.56 16.02
N VAL A 133 12.89 21.29 15.27
CA VAL A 133 12.43 19.91 15.06
C VAL A 133 12.94 19.30 13.75
N GLN A 134 13.64 20.08 12.93
CA GLN A 134 14.22 19.67 11.64
C GLN A 134 13.21 18.99 10.72
N GLN A 135 11.99 19.52 10.65
CA GLN A 135 10.87 18.99 9.88
C GLN A 135 10.14 20.09 9.15
N PHE A 136 9.50 19.76 8.02
CA PHE A 136 8.51 20.63 7.42
C PHE A 136 7.30 20.74 8.33
N LEU A 137 6.81 21.96 8.50
CA LEU A 137 5.57 22.27 9.22
C LEU A 137 4.43 22.56 8.26
N THR A 138 4.73 23.18 7.13
CA THR A 138 3.75 23.42 6.08
C THR A 138 4.37 23.19 4.72
N GLY A 139 3.55 22.82 3.76
CA GLY A 139 3.92 22.70 2.35
C GLY A 139 2.69 22.87 1.48
N ASP A 140 2.81 23.64 0.42
CA ASP A 140 1.79 23.80 -0.61
C ASP A 140 2.49 23.92 -1.96
N ILE A 141 2.39 22.84 -2.75
CA ILE A 141 3.05 22.72 -4.05
C ILE A 141 2.00 22.31 -5.07
N LEU A 142 1.98 23.00 -6.20
CA LEU A 142 1.14 22.65 -7.33
C LEU A 142 1.95 22.66 -8.62
N ILE A 143 2.02 21.51 -9.27
CA ILE A 143 2.57 21.35 -10.62
C ILE A 143 1.37 21.16 -11.56
N ARG A 144 1.10 22.16 -12.40
CA ARG A 144 -0.03 22.16 -13.35
C ARG A 144 0.08 21.04 -14.36
N SER A 145 1.29 20.78 -14.85
CA SER A 145 1.52 19.68 -15.76
C SER A 145 2.94 19.15 -15.67
N LEU A 146 3.05 17.84 -15.79
CA LEU A 146 4.28 17.09 -16.00
C LEU A 146 4.05 16.22 -17.23
N GLN A 147 4.85 16.41 -18.27
CA GLN A 147 4.75 15.65 -19.51
C GLN A 147 6.10 15.05 -19.84
N ALA A 148 6.10 13.82 -20.32
CA ALA A 148 7.29 13.19 -20.88
C ALA A 148 6.94 12.48 -22.18
N SER A 149 7.82 12.60 -23.18
CA SER A 149 7.61 11.95 -24.47
C SER A 149 8.92 11.39 -25.02
N GLU A 150 8.82 10.22 -25.62
CA GLU A 150 9.89 9.60 -26.38
C GLU A 150 9.45 9.51 -27.84
N ASP A 151 10.11 10.28 -28.71
CA ASP A 151 9.70 10.41 -30.13
C ASP A 151 9.80 9.09 -30.92
N THR A 152 10.68 8.18 -30.51
CA THR A 152 10.95 6.92 -31.25
C THR A 152 9.92 5.82 -31.01
N THR A 153 9.32 5.80 -29.83
CA THR A 153 8.33 4.77 -29.41
C THR A 153 6.90 5.32 -29.41
N ASN A 154 6.72 6.62 -29.67
CA ASN A 154 5.47 7.35 -29.45
C ASN A 154 4.93 7.23 -28.02
N SER A 155 5.79 6.83 -27.06
CA SER A 155 5.40 6.72 -25.67
C SER A 155 5.26 8.10 -25.04
N LYS A 156 4.14 8.33 -24.36
CA LYS A 156 3.81 9.60 -23.70
C LYS A 156 3.36 9.31 -22.28
N PHE A 157 3.81 10.16 -21.37
CA PHE A 157 3.29 10.27 -20.01
C PHE A 157 2.80 11.70 -19.81
N GLN A 158 1.64 11.85 -19.21
CA GLN A 158 1.11 13.14 -18.79
C GLN A 158 0.54 13.01 -17.37
N ALA A 159 0.83 14.02 -16.55
CA ALA A 159 0.14 14.19 -15.27
C ALA A 159 -0.27 15.65 -15.12
N SER A 160 -1.46 15.92 -14.62
CA SER A 160 -2.00 17.25 -14.40
C SER A 160 -2.37 17.49 -12.95
N ASP A 161 -2.20 18.75 -12.52
CA ASP A 161 -2.52 19.21 -11.18
C ASP A 161 -1.95 18.26 -10.09
N ILE A 162 -0.64 18.03 -10.17
CA ILE A 162 0.07 17.28 -9.12
C ILE A 162 0.19 18.22 -7.92
N SER A 163 -0.43 17.86 -6.82
CA SER A 163 -0.47 18.65 -5.59
C SER A 163 0.21 17.94 -4.43
N TYR A 164 0.86 18.71 -3.59
CA TYR A 164 1.33 18.31 -2.27
C TYR A 164 0.92 19.35 -1.26
N GLN A 165 0.24 18.95 -0.21
CA GLN A 165 -0.14 19.80 0.91
C GLN A 165 0.31 19.15 2.21
N LEU A 166 0.87 19.95 3.09
CA LEU A 166 1.26 19.55 4.45
C LEU A 166 0.88 20.68 5.40
N GLN A 167 0.26 20.33 6.51
CA GLN A 167 -0.06 21.24 7.60
C GLN A 167 0.32 20.61 8.92
N SER A 168 0.89 21.42 9.82
CA SER A 168 1.21 21.01 11.19
C SER A 168 0.62 22.01 12.17
N GLN A 169 0.02 21.51 13.23
CA GLN A 169 -0.48 22.29 14.36
C GLN A 169 0.41 22.03 15.57
N ASP A 170 1.03 23.08 16.12
CA ASP A 170 1.88 22.99 17.30
C ASP A 170 1.03 23.04 18.58
N HIS A 171 1.16 22.01 19.42
CA HIS A 171 0.53 21.93 20.76
C HIS A 171 1.50 22.31 21.88
N GLY A 172 2.68 22.81 21.55
CA GLY A 172 3.75 23.11 22.50
C GLY A 172 4.58 21.88 22.88
N GLN A 173 5.73 22.12 23.51
CA GLN A 173 6.67 21.09 23.94
C GLN A 173 7.19 20.18 22.82
N GLY A 174 7.12 20.61 21.55
CA GLY A 174 7.54 19.81 20.40
C GLY A 174 6.55 18.73 19.98
N ILE A 175 5.29 18.84 20.42
CA ILE A 175 4.19 17.94 20.04
C ILE A 175 3.38 18.61 18.92
N TYR A 176 3.13 17.88 17.86
CA TYR A 176 2.43 18.37 16.67
C TYR A 176 1.37 17.38 16.20
N ASP A 177 0.28 17.90 15.68
CA ASP A 177 -0.57 17.16 14.76
C ASP A 177 -0.18 17.53 13.34
N GLN A 178 -0.11 16.55 12.46
CA GLN A 178 0.25 16.74 11.06
C GLN A 178 -0.79 16.12 10.14
N SER A 179 -1.13 16.82 9.08
CA SER A 179 -1.92 16.28 7.97
C SER A 179 -1.21 16.54 6.66
N GLY A 180 -1.21 15.54 5.78
CA GLY A 180 -0.59 15.64 4.47
C GLY A 180 -1.46 15.03 3.38
N THR A 181 -1.40 15.61 2.19
CA THR A 181 -2.06 15.10 1.00
C THR A 181 -1.12 15.21 -0.19
N ILE A 182 -1.01 14.13 -0.95
CA ILE A 182 -0.38 14.11 -2.27
C ILE A 182 -1.45 13.68 -3.26
N GLY A 183 -1.61 14.41 -4.36
CA GLY A 183 -2.64 14.06 -5.34
C GLY A 183 -2.27 14.40 -6.76
N THR A 184 -3.01 13.87 -7.70
CA THR A 184 -2.99 14.28 -9.10
C THR A 184 -4.38 14.12 -9.71
N LYS A 185 -4.76 15.12 -10.50
CA LYS A 185 -6.08 15.14 -11.13
C LYS A 185 -6.20 14.08 -12.22
N LEU A 186 -5.18 13.93 -13.03
CA LEU A 186 -5.15 12.95 -14.12
C LEU A 186 -3.71 12.52 -14.40
N MET A 187 -3.49 11.23 -14.50
CA MET A 187 -2.29 10.62 -15.08
C MET A 187 -2.69 9.81 -16.30
N THR A 188 -1.93 9.95 -17.37
CA THR A 188 -2.11 9.17 -18.60
C THR A 188 -0.77 8.64 -19.08
N VAL A 189 -0.73 7.36 -19.38
CA VAL A 189 0.38 6.70 -20.07
C VAL A 189 -0.17 6.15 -21.37
N SER A 190 0.45 6.48 -22.46
CA SER A 190 0.04 5.97 -23.78
C SER A 190 1.25 5.61 -24.63
N ASP A 191 1.07 4.62 -25.47
CA ASP A 191 1.98 4.25 -26.53
C ASP A 191 1.19 3.86 -27.80
N LYS A 192 1.85 3.25 -28.77
CA LYS A 192 1.22 2.79 -30.02
C LYS A 192 0.18 1.68 -29.80
N ASP A 193 0.27 0.92 -28.71
CA ASP A 193 -0.52 -0.29 -28.47
C ASP A 193 -1.68 -0.03 -27.50
N GLY A 194 -1.57 1.03 -26.64
CA GLY A 194 -2.62 1.29 -25.69
C GLY A 194 -2.50 2.56 -24.88
N GLN A 195 -3.48 2.77 -24.01
CA GLN A 195 -3.56 3.90 -23.09
C GLN A 195 -4.04 3.43 -21.72
N LEU A 196 -3.36 3.88 -20.67
CA LEU A 196 -3.81 3.79 -19.27
C LEU A 196 -4.06 5.21 -18.76
N SER A 197 -5.23 5.44 -18.18
CA SER A 197 -5.58 6.70 -17.51
C SER A 197 -5.98 6.43 -16.07
N ILE A 198 -5.50 7.28 -15.16
CA ILE A 198 -5.82 7.27 -13.74
C ILE A 198 -6.23 8.68 -13.35
N ALA A 199 -7.46 8.85 -12.88
CA ALA A 199 -7.99 10.13 -12.46
C ALA A 199 -8.15 10.21 -10.94
N ASP A 200 -8.01 11.43 -10.40
CA ASP A 200 -8.22 11.76 -8.99
C ASP A 200 -7.47 10.81 -8.03
N PHE A 201 -6.19 10.54 -8.35
CA PHE A 201 -5.33 9.79 -7.43
C PHE A 201 -4.96 10.66 -6.23
N GLN A 202 -5.12 10.11 -5.02
CA GLN A 202 -4.80 10.81 -3.78
C GLN A 202 -4.18 9.87 -2.76
N VAL A 203 -3.17 10.36 -2.05
CA VAL A 203 -2.61 9.76 -0.84
C VAL A 203 -2.79 10.77 0.28
N THR A 204 -3.38 10.35 1.38
CA THR A 204 -3.58 11.17 2.58
C THR A 204 -2.82 10.59 3.75
N SER A 205 -2.38 11.44 4.66
CA SER A 205 -1.80 11.04 5.94
C SER A 205 -2.24 12.00 7.04
N GLU A 206 -2.55 11.48 8.20
CA GLU A 206 -2.82 12.23 9.43
C GLU A 206 -2.03 11.60 10.56
N ILE A 207 -1.37 12.39 11.37
CA ILE A 207 -0.61 11.96 12.56
C ILE A 207 -0.99 12.88 13.71
N ASP A 208 -1.47 12.33 14.81
CA ASP A 208 -1.81 13.07 15.99
C ASP A 208 -0.77 12.87 17.09
N GLY A 209 -0.46 13.95 17.79
CA GLY A 209 0.44 13.93 18.95
C GLY A 209 1.86 13.51 18.63
N ALA A 210 2.37 13.84 17.43
CA ALA A 210 3.74 13.54 17.03
C ALA A 210 4.76 14.34 17.83
N LYS A 211 5.67 13.67 18.52
CA LYS A 211 6.79 14.29 19.27
C LYS A 211 7.95 14.58 18.32
N LEU A 212 7.81 15.60 17.46
CA LEU A 212 8.75 15.87 16.35
C LEU A 212 10.18 16.13 16.82
N GLY A 213 10.38 16.72 18.01
CA GLY A 213 11.70 16.92 18.58
C GLY A 213 12.44 15.60 18.85
N GLU A 214 11.72 14.58 19.33
CA GLU A 214 12.27 13.25 19.56
C GLU A 214 12.51 12.49 18.24
N PHE A 215 11.67 12.74 17.23
CA PHE A 215 11.87 12.25 15.86
C PHE A 215 13.22 12.71 15.28
N ALA A 216 13.59 13.98 15.49
CA ALA A 216 14.88 14.50 15.02
C ALA A 216 16.06 13.74 15.64
N ALA A 217 15.96 13.41 16.94
CA ALA A 217 16.99 12.62 17.63
C ALA A 217 17.08 11.18 17.10
N LEU A 218 15.96 10.55 16.78
CA LEU A 218 15.91 9.19 16.23
C LEU A 218 16.33 9.12 14.76
N ARG A 219 16.23 10.22 13.99
CA ARG A 219 16.64 10.25 12.57
C ARG A 219 18.06 9.76 12.36
N LYS A 220 19.01 10.20 13.19
CA LYS A 220 20.40 9.75 13.11
C LYS A 220 20.54 8.24 13.35
N GLN A 221 19.78 7.70 14.32
CA GLN A 221 19.74 6.27 14.58
C GLN A 221 19.13 5.51 13.39
N TRP A 222 18.04 6.03 12.83
CA TRP A 222 17.42 5.50 11.63
C TRP A 222 18.39 5.46 10.43
N GLN A 223 19.08 6.56 10.16
CA GLN A 223 20.07 6.64 9.08
C GLN A 223 21.19 5.62 9.27
N THR A 224 21.69 5.47 10.51
CA THR A 224 22.72 4.47 10.83
C THR A 224 22.19 3.05 10.61
N ALA A 225 20.98 2.77 11.07
CA ALA A 225 20.36 1.46 10.90
C ALA A 225 20.09 1.13 9.42
N MET A 226 19.64 2.11 8.64
CA MET A 226 19.44 1.94 7.19
C MET A 226 20.74 1.68 6.43
N THR A 227 21.84 2.32 6.84
CA THR A 227 23.15 2.10 6.21
C THR A 227 23.81 0.78 6.62
N SER A 228 23.43 0.21 7.76
CA SER A 228 23.89 -1.12 8.19
C SER A 228 23.24 -2.26 7.40
N GLU A 229 22.10 -1.98 6.75
CA GLU A 229 21.27 -2.97 6.03
C GLU A 229 20.85 -4.17 6.91
N LYS A 230 20.93 -4.04 8.25
CA LYS A 230 20.58 -5.10 9.19
C LYS A 230 19.19 -4.89 9.78
N THR A 231 18.32 -5.85 9.57
CA THR A 231 16.94 -5.81 10.10
C THR A 231 16.91 -5.67 11.64
N ALA A 232 17.84 -6.34 12.33
CA ALA A 232 17.94 -6.29 13.80
C ALA A 232 18.25 -4.88 14.34
N GLU A 233 18.94 -4.03 13.58
CA GLU A 233 19.25 -2.64 13.96
C GLU A 233 18.09 -1.69 13.60
N MET A 234 17.32 -1.99 12.55
CA MET A 234 16.20 -1.16 12.09
C MET A 234 14.96 -1.27 12.99
N MET A 235 14.59 -2.48 13.41
CA MET A 235 13.33 -2.73 14.12
C MET A 235 13.20 -1.99 15.45
N PRO A 236 14.23 -1.91 16.31
CA PRO A 236 14.14 -1.11 17.54
C PRO A 236 13.90 0.38 17.27
N VAL A 237 14.40 0.90 16.16
CA VAL A 237 14.18 2.30 15.77
C VAL A 237 12.76 2.51 15.26
N ILE A 238 12.24 1.59 14.43
CA ILE A 238 10.83 1.60 13.98
C ILE A 238 9.90 1.55 15.21
N ALA A 239 10.14 0.65 16.15
CA ALA A 239 9.36 0.54 17.38
C ALA A 239 9.29 1.88 18.15
N LYS A 240 10.44 2.54 18.32
CA LYS A 240 10.50 3.85 18.97
C LYS A 240 9.76 4.92 18.17
N LEU A 241 9.91 4.95 16.84
CA LEU A 241 9.22 5.90 15.97
C LEU A 241 7.70 5.78 16.11
N LEU A 242 7.17 4.56 16.14
CA LEU A 242 5.74 4.32 16.34
C LEU A 242 5.24 4.87 17.68
N GLN A 243 6.02 4.73 18.76
CA GLN A 243 5.67 5.21 20.10
C GLN A 243 5.74 6.75 20.23
N LEU A 244 6.30 7.46 19.25
CA LEU A 244 6.33 8.92 19.25
C LEU A 244 5.04 9.56 18.75
N MET A 245 4.03 8.78 18.39
CA MET A 245 2.74 9.24 17.87
C MET A 245 1.62 8.64 18.70
N LYS A 246 0.51 9.36 18.87
CA LYS A 246 -0.70 8.81 19.51
C LYS A 246 -1.55 8.04 18.52
N SER A 247 -1.72 8.60 17.35
CA SER A 247 -2.45 7.98 16.26
C SER A 247 -1.83 8.33 14.91
N ALA A 248 -2.08 7.47 13.93
CA ALA A 248 -1.75 7.72 12.54
C ALA A 248 -2.85 7.18 11.64
N LYS A 249 -3.15 7.92 10.56
CA LYS A 249 -4.00 7.44 9.47
C LYS A 249 -3.27 7.61 8.15
N ALA A 250 -3.46 6.67 7.26
CA ALA A 250 -2.99 6.76 5.88
C ALA A 250 -4.10 6.25 4.95
N GLY A 251 -4.31 6.96 3.85
CA GLY A 251 -5.29 6.60 2.85
C GLY A 251 -4.71 6.69 1.45
N VAL A 252 -5.15 5.80 0.58
CA VAL A 252 -4.88 5.86 -0.86
C VAL A 252 -6.19 5.71 -1.59
N SER A 253 -6.49 6.63 -2.49
CA SER A 253 -7.71 6.56 -3.29
C SER A 253 -7.47 6.92 -4.75
N VAL A 254 -8.31 6.37 -5.61
CA VAL A 254 -8.35 6.61 -7.05
C VAL A 254 -9.80 6.85 -7.45
N GLY A 255 -10.08 7.95 -8.14
CA GLY A 255 -11.43 8.24 -8.63
C GLY A 255 -11.83 7.37 -9.83
N GLN A 256 -10.90 7.16 -10.75
CA GLN A 256 -11.14 6.32 -11.91
C GLN A 256 -9.85 5.74 -12.48
N ILE A 257 -9.90 4.49 -12.94
CA ILE A 257 -8.87 3.87 -13.77
C ILE A 257 -9.53 3.41 -15.07
N SER A 258 -8.89 3.67 -16.21
CA SER A 258 -9.33 3.12 -17.49
C SER A 258 -8.13 2.67 -18.32
N MET A 259 -8.27 1.54 -19.01
CA MET A 259 -7.27 1.02 -19.92
C MET A 259 -7.92 0.68 -21.27
N ALA A 260 -7.28 1.14 -22.34
CA ALA A 260 -7.67 0.81 -23.71
C ALA A 260 -6.49 0.18 -24.45
N MET A 261 -6.75 -0.79 -25.31
CA MET A 261 -5.78 -1.44 -26.19
C MET A 261 -6.30 -1.42 -27.63
N GLY A 262 -5.46 -1.04 -28.58
CA GLY A 262 -5.87 -0.87 -29.97
C GLY A 262 -7.05 0.09 -30.16
N GLY A 263 -7.24 1.07 -29.26
CA GLY A 263 -8.36 2.02 -29.26
C GLY A 263 -9.66 1.48 -28.63
N SER A 264 -9.71 0.22 -28.21
CA SER A 264 -10.87 -0.37 -27.55
C SER A 264 -10.68 -0.41 -26.03
N PRO A 265 -11.69 -0.05 -25.22
CA PRO A 265 -11.60 -0.18 -23.77
C PRO A 265 -11.50 -1.66 -23.38
N VAL A 266 -10.55 -2.01 -22.49
CA VAL A 266 -10.37 -3.38 -21.98
C VAL A 266 -10.64 -3.48 -20.49
N PHE A 267 -10.45 -2.40 -19.75
CA PHE A 267 -10.68 -2.35 -18.31
C PHE A 267 -11.13 -0.97 -17.88
N ALA A 268 -12.08 -0.91 -16.97
CA ALA A 268 -12.46 0.31 -16.26
C ALA A 268 -12.73 0.01 -14.78
N LEU A 269 -12.43 0.98 -13.94
CA LEU A 269 -12.74 0.99 -12.52
C LEU A 269 -13.23 2.40 -12.15
N GLY A 270 -14.44 2.50 -11.61
CA GLY A 270 -15.07 3.79 -11.25
C GLY A 270 -14.54 4.39 -9.94
N GLY A 271 -13.71 3.67 -9.22
CA GLY A 271 -13.01 4.13 -8.03
C GLY A 271 -12.48 2.99 -7.19
N ALA A 272 -11.40 3.23 -6.46
CA ALA A 272 -10.86 2.33 -5.46
C ALA A 272 -10.20 3.11 -4.33
N GLY A 273 -10.12 2.52 -3.15
CA GLY A 273 -9.39 3.11 -2.03
C GLY A 273 -9.08 2.10 -0.95
N PHE A 274 -8.10 2.49 -0.17
CA PHE A 274 -7.68 1.79 1.03
C PHE A 274 -7.33 2.82 2.09
N ASP A 275 -7.94 2.70 3.26
CA ASP A 275 -7.65 3.52 4.44
C ASP A 275 -7.16 2.63 5.58
N LEU A 276 -6.16 3.08 6.29
CA LEU A 276 -5.60 2.44 7.48
C LEU A 276 -5.45 3.46 8.60
N GLY A 277 -6.06 3.20 9.74
CA GLY A 277 -5.91 4.00 10.96
C GLY A 277 -5.33 3.16 12.08
N LEU A 278 -4.38 3.74 12.81
CA LEU A 278 -3.76 3.19 14.01
C LEU A 278 -4.03 4.15 15.17
N GLN A 279 -4.57 3.69 16.28
CA GLN A 279 -4.85 4.51 17.47
C GLN A 279 -4.23 3.87 18.71
N GLY A 280 -3.77 4.69 19.65
CA GLY A 280 -3.12 4.22 20.88
C GLY A 280 -1.69 3.73 20.65
N MET A 281 -0.97 4.29 19.68
CA MET A 281 0.40 3.86 19.33
C MET A 281 1.40 4.09 20.47
N ASP A 282 1.12 5.06 21.34
CA ASP A 282 1.84 5.35 22.58
C ASP A 282 1.39 4.45 23.77
N GLN A 283 0.47 3.52 23.54
CA GLN A 283 -0.09 2.60 24.53
C GLN A 283 0.37 1.15 24.27
N PRO A 284 0.27 0.25 25.27
CA PRO A 284 0.61 -1.16 25.08
C PRO A 284 -0.28 -1.89 24.05
N LYS A 285 -1.50 -1.40 23.88
CA LYS A 285 -2.50 -1.95 22.97
C LYS A 285 -2.92 -0.92 21.95
N VAL A 286 -3.03 -1.35 20.72
CA VAL A 286 -3.35 -0.51 19.56
C VAL A 286 -4.68 -0.97 18.97
N LYS A 287 -5.45 0.00 18.48
CA LYS A 287 -6.61 -0.23 17.65
C LYS A 287 -6.26 0.02 16.18
N ILE A 288 -6.63 -0.92 15.31
CA ILE A 288 -6.51 -0.78 13.86
C ILE A 288 -7.90 -0.65 13.26
N ASN A 289 -8.07 0.33 12.39
CA ASN A 289 -9.25 0.48 11.55
C ASN A 289 -8.79 0.48 10.10
N SER A 290 -9.43 -0.30 9.25
CA SER A 290 -9.10 -0.37 7.83
C SER A 290 -10.37 -0.45 6.99
N ASN A 291 -10.42 0.33 5.93
CA ASN A 291 -11.44 0.23 4.89
C ASN A 291 -10.77 -0.09 3.56
N LEU A 292 -11.32 -1.05 2.83
CA LEU A 292 -10.93 -1.39 1.46
C LEU A 292 -12.18 -1.36 0.60
N TYR A 293 -12.14 -0.60 -0.49
CA TYR A 293 -13.24 -0.60 -1.44
C TYR A 293 -12.77 -0.48 -2.88
N TYR A 294 -13.57 -1.00 -3.78
CA TYR A 294 -13.59 -0.61 -5.18
C TYR A 294 -15.03 -0.60 -5.72
N LYS A 295 -15.28 0.14 -6.78
CA LYS A 295 -16.60 0.29 -7.39
C LYS A 295 -16.51 0.44 -8.90
N GLY A 296 -17.56 0.00 -9.58
CA GLY A 296 -17.72 0.17 -11.02
C GLY A 296 -16.64 -0.55 -11.83
N MET A 297 -16.20 -1.73 -11.39
CA MET A 297 -15.28 -2.55 -12.17
C MET A 297 -15.97 -3.09 -13.42
N ALA A 298 -15.36 -2.86 -14.57
CA ALA A 298 -15.80 -3.39 -15.85
C ALA A 298 -14.59 -3.93 -16.62
N ILE A 299 -14.71 -5.14 -17.14
CA ILE A 299 -13.69 -5.81 -17.95
C ILE A 299 -14.37 -6.18 -19.28
N SER A 300 -13.81 -5.70 -20.39
CA SER A 300 -14.28 -6.12 -21.72
C SER A 300 -13.91 -7.57 -21.94
N ASP A 301 -14.83 -8.33 -22.57
CA ASP A 301 -14.64 -9.76 -22.82
C ASP A 301 -14.39 -10.61 -21.53
N LEU A 302 -15.01 -10.18 -20.40
CA LEU A 302 -14.97 -10.95 -19.17
C LEU A 302 -15.52 -12.37 -19.37
N ASN A 303 -16.55 -12.52 -20.21
CA ASN A 303 -17.10 -13.80 -20.59
C ASN A 303 -16.06 -14.75 -21.24
N GLY A 304 -15.19 -14.23 -22.12
CA GLY A 304 -14.10 -15.00 -22.71
C GLY A 304 -13.04 -15.46 -21.68
N LEU A 305 -12.90 -14.74 -20.57
CA LEU A 305 -11.95 -15.06 -19.50
C LEU A 305 -12.49 -16.06 -18.48
N VAL A 306 -13.73 -15.88 -18.03
CA VAL A 306 -14.30 -16.62 -16.89
C VAL A 306 -15.62 -17.34 -17.22
N GLY A 307 -16.05 -17.32 -18.50
CA GLY A 307 -17.32 -17.90 -18.94
C GLY A 307 -18.54 -17.07 -18.57
N SER A 308 -19.68 -17.46 -19.12
CA SER A 308 -20.95 -16.72 -18.99
C SER A 308 -21.44 -16.59 -17.54
N MET A 309 -21.16 -17.57 -16.69
CA MET A 309 -21.47 -17.51 -15.26
C MET A 309 -20.46 -16.71 -14.46
N GLY A 310 -19.18 -16.77 -14.82
CA GLY A 310 -18.15 -15.97 -14.18
C GLY A 310 -18.46 -14.48 -14.29
N GLU A 311 -18.93 -14.00 -15.43
CA GLU A 311 -19.38 -12.62 -15.61
C GLU A 311 -20.49 -12.20 -14.61
N GLN A 312 -21.35 -13.13 -14.19
CA GLN A 312 -22.44 -12.85 -13.25
C GLN A 312 -22.01 -12.80 -11.78
N VAL A 313 -20.90 -13.47 -11.42
CA VAL A 313 -20.44 -13.61 -10.03
C VAL A 313 -19.20 -12.77 -9.72
N VAL A 314 -18.47 -12.29 -10.73
CA VAL A 314 -17.34 -11.40 -10.52
C VAL A 314 -17.85 -10.06 -9.97
N PRO A 315 -17.44 -9.64 -8.76
CA PRO A 315 -17.94 -8.41 -8.17
C PRO A 315 -17.53 -7.18 -8.97
N THR A 316 -18.48 -6.29 -9.24
CA THR A 316 -18.23 -4.95 -9.77
C THR A 316 -17.92 -3.93 -8.69
N ASP A 317 -18.44 -4.20 -7.47
CA ASP A 317 -18.25 -3.35 -6.31
C ASP A 317 -17.98 -4.21 -5.07
N VAL A 318 -17.03 -3.76 -4.26
CA VAL A 318 -16.70 -4.36 -2.96
C VAL A 318 -16.44 -3.25 -1.96
N ASN A 319 -16.90 -3.42 -0.72
CA ASN A 319 -16.52 -2.62 0.43
C ASN A 319 -16.29 -3.54 1.62
N ILE A 320 -15.20 -3.32 2.38
CA ILE A 320 -14.87 -4.10 3.58
C ILE A 320 -14.32 -3.15 4.64
N ASP A 321 -15.03 -3.06 5.77
CA ASP A 321 -14.59 -2.36 6.98
C ASP A 321 -14.08 -3.35 8.00
N LEU A 322 -12.79 -3.35 8.26
CA LEU A 322 -12.10 -4.20 9.22
C LEU A 322 -11.63 -3.39 10.43
N ASN A 323 -11.95 -3.87 11.62
CA ASN A 323 -11.46 -3.31 12.88
C ASN A 323 -10.75 -4.39 13.67
N VAL A 324 -9.61 -4.04 14.28
CA VAL A 324 -8.88 -4.88 15.22
C VAL A 324 -8.69 -4.08 16.51
N ASP A 325 -9.29 -4.53 17.58
CA ASP A 325 -9.19 -3.91 18.90
C ASP A 325 -8.20 -4.68 19.78
N ASP A 326 -7.57 -3.97 20.69
CA ASP A 326 -6.66 -4.51 21.72
C ASP A 326 -5.42 -5.27 21.19
N LEU A 327 -4.92 -4.92 19.98
CA LEU A 327 -3.74 -5.55 19.42
C LEU A 327 -2.50 -5.23 20.28
N PRO A 328 -1.77 -6.22 20.84
CA PRO A 328 -0.62 -6.00 21.72
C PRO A 328 0.63 -5.63 20.92
N MET A 329 0.63 -4.46 20.28
CA MET A 329 1.66 -4.04 19.33
C MET A 329 3.06 -4.03 19.95
N SER A 330 3.21 -3.55 21.20
CA SER A 330 4.51 -3.56 21.89
C SER A 330 5.05 -4.97 22.09
N ALA A 331 4.20 -5.92 22.51
CA ALA A 331 4.60 -7.31 22.67
C ALA A 331 4.95 -7.98 21.33
N ILE A 332 4.20 -7.68 20.28
CA ILE A 332 4.50 -8.15 18.92
C ILE A 332 5.87 -7.66 18.46
N ILE A 333 6.15 -6.36 18.62
CA ILE A 333 7.43 -5.75 18.24
C ILE A 333 8.57 -6.32 19.08
N ASP A 334 8.39 -6.45 20.39
CA ASP A 334 9.40 -7.00 21.30
C ASP A 334 9.74 -8.47 20.96
N ASN A 335 8.72 -9.29 20.72
CA ASN A 335 8.90 -10.68 20.33
C ASN A 335 9.57 -10.78 18.95
N TRP A 336 9.16 -9.95 18.02
CA TRP A 336 9.76 -9.89 16.70
C TRP A 336 11.23 -9.48 16.79
N THR A 337 11.54 -8.40 17.49
CA THR A 337 12.92 -7.91 17.66
C THR A 337 13.84 -8.97 18.26
N LYS A 338 13.34 -9.77 19.23
CA LYS A 338 14.10 -10.88 19.84
C LYS A 338 14.32 -12.06 18.90
N SER A 339 13.45 -12.23 17.92
CA SER A 339 13.47 -13.37 16.99
C SER A 339 14.21 -13.08 15.69
N LEU A 340 14.62 -11.83 15.46
CA LEU A 340 15.28 -11.43 14.21
C LEU A 340 16.69 -11.99 14.12
N PRO A 341 17.03 -12.73 13.06
CA PRO A 341 18.42 -13.06 12.76
C PRO A 341 19.17 -11.79 12.34
N GLU A 342 20.50 -11.81 12.52
CA GLU A 342 21.40 -10.77 11.98
C GLU A 342 21.55 -10.89 10.44
N THR A 343 20.44 -10.82 9.72
CA THR A 343 20.41 -10.97 8.26
C THR A 343 20.30 -9.62 7.56
N SER A 344 20.87 -9.54 6.36
CA SER A 344 20.76 -8.35 5.50
C SER A 344 19.33 -8.24 4.92
N VAL A 345 18.78 -7.03 4.88
CA VAL A 345 17.50 -6.72 4.23
C VAL A 345 17.53 -6.90 2.71
N THR A 346 18.72 -7.06 2.11
CA THR A 346 18.87 -7.29 0.67
C THR A 346 18.74 -8.77 0.28
N ASP A 347 18.78 -9.68 1.26
CA ASP A 347 18.57 -11.12 1.02
C ASP A 347 17.08 -11.45 1.03
N GLN A 348 16.51 -11.69 -0.16
CA GLN A 348 15.09 -11.97 -0.34
C GLN A 348 14.62 -13.25 0.38
N ASN A 349 15.46 -14.28 0.47
CA ASN A 349 15.13 -15.52 1.18
C ASN A 349 15.14 -15.30 2.69
N ALA A 350 16.11 -14.53 3.19
CA ALA A 350 16.17 -14.14 4.58
C ALA A 350 14.99 -13.24 4.98
N MET A 351 14.55 -12.33 4.11
CA MET A 351 13.34 -11.52 4.33
C MET A 351 12.07 -12.40 4.43
N MET A 352 11.96 -13.42 3.60
CA MET A 352 10.81 -14.34 3.67
C MET A 352 10.80 -15.12 4.99
N GLY A 353 11.96 -15.65 5.42
CA GLY A 353 12.14 -16.31 6.70
C GLY A 353 11.85 -15.37 7.90
N THR A 354 12.32 -14.13 7.83
CA THR A 354 12.04 -13.10 8.83
C THR A 354 10.54 -12.77 8.90
N GLY A 355 9.86 -12.69 7.75
CA GLY A 355 8.40 -12.50 7.69
C GLY A 355 7.62 -13.63 8.37
N MET A 356 8.03 -14.87 8.16
CA MET A 356 7.42 -16.04 8.84
C MET A 356 7.64 -16.02 10.34
N MET A 357 8.84 -15.68 10.81
CA MET A 357 9.12 -15.55 12.24
C MET A 357 8.34 -14.39 12.88
N ALA A 358 8.22 -13.27 12.17
CA ALA A 358 7.41 -12.14 12.62
C ALA A 358 5.92 -12.53 12.76
N ALA A 359 5.40 -13.27 11.78
CA ALA A 359 4.03 -13.80 11.85
C ALA A 359 3.85 -14.74 13.05
N GLY A 360 4.80 -15.64 13.30
CA GLY A 360 4.81 -16.52 14.48
C GLY A 360 4.83 -15.75 15.79
N ALA A 361 5.69 -14.73 15.90
CA ALA A 361 5.78 -13.86 17.07
C ALA A 361 4.49 -13.06 17.30
N ALA A 362 3.85 -12.58 16.23
CA ALA A 362 2.56 -11.88 16.29
C ALA A 362 1.46 -12.84 16.80
N VAL A 363 1.37 -14.04 16.23
CA VAL A 363 0.41 -15.06 16.67
C VAL A 363 0.59 -15.37 18.15
N GLN A 364 1.83 -15.58 18.61
CA GLN A 364 2.11 -15.85 20.04
C GLN A 364 1.68 -14.69 20.95
N ALA A 365 1.95 -13.45 20.56
CA ALA A 365 1.52 -12.27 21.33
C ALA A 365 0.00 -12.12 21.33
N ILE A 366 -0.66 -12.36 20.20
CA ILE A 366 -2.12 -12.33 20.07
C ILE A 366 -2.76 -13.40 20.96
N GLN A 367 -2.24 -14.62 20.99
CA GLN A 367 -2.77 -15.71 21.82
C GLN A 367 -2.76 -15.41 23.32
N GLN A 368 -1.91 -14.51 23.78
CA GLN A 368 -1.80 -14.10 25.17
C GLN A 368 -2.70 -12.92 25.54
N THR A 369 -3.44 -12.37 24.59
CA THR A 369 -4.26 -11.16 24.76
C THR A 369 -5.65 -11.35 24.17
N ALA A 370 -6.65 -10.63 24.72
CA ALA A 370 -8.02 -10.69 24.21
C ALA A 370 -8.17 -9.74 22.98
N VAL A 371 -7.54 -10.12 21.88
CA VAL A 371 -7.69 -9.38 20.61
C VAL A 371 -9.06 -9.67 20.02
N LYS A 372 -9.75 -8.62 19.59
CA LYS A 372 -11.01 -8.70 18.86
C LYS A 372 -10.86 -8.19 17.45
N MET A 373 -11.31 -8.95 16.47
CA MET A 373 -11.38 -8.55 15.06
C MET A 373 -12.83 -8.54 14.60
N THR A 374 -13.26 -7.44 13.98
CA THR A 374 -14.62 -7.29 13.46
C THR A 374 -14.61 -6.83 12.02
N ILE A 375 -15.45 -7.42 11.18
CA ILE A 375 -15.87 -6.85 9.90
C ILE A 375 -17.24 -6.24 10.15
N SER A 376 -17.33 -4.91 10.16
CA SER A 376 -18.57 -4.21 10.52
C SER A 376 -19.48 -3.95 9.32
N ASP A 377 -18.91 -3.75 8.13
CA ASP A 377 -19.66 -3.51 6.90
C ASP A 377 -18.91 -4.15 5.72
N GLY A 378 -19.26 -5.41 5.44
CA GLY A 378 -18.82 -6.10 4.22
C GLY A 378 -19.95 -6.10 3.20
N ARG A 379 -19.66 -5.62 1.99
CA ARG A 379 -20.62 -5.61 0.88
C ARG A 379 -19.93 -6.03 -0.41
N LEU A 380 -20.67 -6.76 -1.22
CA LEU A 380 -20.27 -7.07 -2.59
C LEU A 380 -21.48 -6.93 -3.53
N THR A 381 -21.23 -6.45 -4.72
CA THR A 381 -22.23 -6.36 -5.79
C THR A 381 -21.63 -6.95 -7.05
N ALA A 382 -22.33 -7.90 -7.64
CA ALA A 382 -22.03 -8.47 -8.95
C ALA A 382 -23.29 -8.37 -9.83
N PRO A 383 -23.22 -8.50 -11.17
CA PRO A 383 -24.38 -8.41 -12.04
C PRO A 383 -25.51 -9.39 -11.70
N GLY A 384 -25.20 -10.57 -11.18
CA GLY A 384 -26.15 -11.61 -10.80
C GLY A 384 -26.30 -11.85 -9.30
N LEU A 385 -25.55 -11.14 -8.43
CA LEU A 385 -25.53 -11.41 -7.00
C LEU A 385 -25.24 -10.15 -6.20
N GLN A 386 -25.97 -9.97 -5.10
CA GLN A 386 -25.64 -8.96 -4.09
C GLN A 386 -25.40 -9.65 -2.76
N GLY A 387 -24.44 -9.19 -2.01
CA GLY A 387 -24.11 -9.76 -0.72
C GLY A 387 -23.72 -8.72 0.31
N SER A 388 -24.09 -8.99 1.55
CA SER A 388 -23.56 -8.30 2.72
C SER A 388 -23.00 -9.32 3.70
N PHE A 389 -21.97 -8.93 4.45
CA PHE A 389 -21.38 -9.80 5.45
C PHE A 389 -20.82 -8.99 6.61
N ASN A 390 -20.86 -9.58 7.77
CA ASN A 390 -20.19 -9.10 8.98
C ASN A 390 -19.55 -10.27 9.71
N ALA A 391 -18.53 -9.99 10.50
CA ALA A 391 -17.86 -11.00 11.31
C ALA A 391 -17.40 -10.41 12.63
N ASP A 392 -17.42 -11.24 13.67
CA ASP A 392 -16.88 -10.95 15.00
C ASP A 392 -16.03 -12.14 15.41
N VAL A 393 -14.72 -11.94 15.54
CA VAL A 393 -13.74 -12.97 15.87
C VAL A 393 -12.98 -12.52 17.09
N ASN A 394 -12.92 -13.36 18.10
CA ASN A 394 -12.22 -13.11 19.34
C ASN A 394 -11.12 -14.15 19.52
N ASN A 395 -9.98 -13.73 20.01
CA ASN A 395 -8.97 -14.66 20.46
C ASN A 395 -9.48 -15.47 21.66
N ASP A 396 -9.33 -16.79 21.63
CA ASP A 396 -9.70 -17.71 22.71
C ASP A 396 -8.68 -18.84 22.82
N ALA A 397 -7.84 -18.75 23.85
CA ALA A 397 -6.81 -19.76 24.11
C ALA A 397 -7.37 -21.15 24.43
N ASN A 398 -8.66 -21.26 24.77
CA ASN A 398 -9.31 -22.55 25.02
C ASN A 398 -9.88 -23.17 23.74
N SER A 399 -9.97 -22.42 22.67
CA SER A 399 -10.37 -22.93 21.36
C SER A 399 -9.23 -23.73 20.73
N PRO A 400 -9.49 -24.91 20.10
CA PRO A 400 -8.47 -25.66 19.37
C PRO A 400 -7.76 -24.85 18.27
N MET A 401 -8.47 -23.90 17.69
CA MET A 401 -7.93 -23.00 16.65
C MET A 401 -7.28 -21.71 17.20
N GLY A 402 -7.35 -21.50 18.54
CA GLY A 402 -6.87 -20.28 19.19
C GLY A 402 -7.79 -19.06 19.04
N PHE A 403 -8.97 -19.22 18.44
CA PHE A 403 -9.97 -18.17 18.28
C PHE A 403 -11.39 -18.75 18.21
N THR A 404 -12.37 -17.90 18.52
CA THR A 404 -13.80 -18.17 18.37
C THR A 404 -14.45 -16.99 17.63
N GLY A 405 -15.59 -17.24 16.99
CA GLY A 405 -16.26 -16.15 16.30
C GLY A 405 -17.52 -16.56 15.58
N THR A 406 -18.16 -15.55 15.03
CA THR A 406 -19.35 -15.68 14.19
C THR A 406 -19.20 -14.77 12.98
N ALA A 407 -19.48 -15.31 11.79
CA ALA A 407 -19.69 -14.50 10.60
C ALA A 407 -21.13 -14.70 10.11
N ASN A 408 -21.75 -13.63 9.65
CA ASN A 408 -23.06 -13.67 9.02
C ASN A 408 -22.89 -13.17 7.58
N VAL A 409 -23.42 -13.91 6.64
CA VAL A 409 -23.45 -13.56 5.22
C VAL A 409 -24.90 -13.60 4.77
N GLU A 410 -25.32 -12.59 4.05
CA GLU A 410 -26.62 -12.51 3.40
C GLU A 410 -26.41 -12.30 1.90
N LEU A 411 -27.00 -13.17 1.09
CA LEU A 411 -26.95 -13.11 -0.36
C LEU A 411 -28.35 -12.97 -0.92
N SER A 412 -28.55 -12.05 -1.86
CA SER A 412 -29.80 -11.93 -2.64
C SER A 412 -29.61 -12.50 -4.03
N ASP A 413 -30.73 -12.91 -4.65
CA ASP A 413 -30.79 -13.36 -6.03
C ASP A 413 -30.08 -14.71 -6.33
N LEU A 414 -29.74 -15.50 -5.29
CA LEU A 414 -29.03 -16.79 -5.46
C LEU A 414 -29.82 -17.78 -6.32
N ASP A 415 -31.15 -17.90 -6.13
CA ASP A 415 -32.00 -18.79 -6.95
C ASP A 415 -32.06 -18.34 -8.41
N ALA A 416 -32.15 -17.03 -8.67
CA ALA A 416 -32.14 -16.49 -10.01
C ALA A 416 -30.79 -16.75 -10.71
N LEU A 417 -29.70 -16.62 -9.96
CA LEU A 417 -28.35 -16.88 -10.44
C LEU A 417 -28.14 -18.38 -10.77
N ILE A 418 -28.65 -19.28 -9.92
CA ILE A 418 -28.62 -20.73 -10.18
C ILE A 418 -29.44 -21.07 -11.44
N ALA A 419 -30.66 -20.53 -11.57
CA ALA A 419 -31.51 -20.74 -12.73
C ALA A 419 -30.84 -20.24 -14.04
N LYS A 420 -30.15 -19.12 -13.96
CA LYS A 420 -29.36 -18.58 -15.09
C LYS A 420 -28.20 -19.50 -15.43
N GLY A 421 -27.47 -20.00 -14.42
CA GLY A 421 -26.34 -20.94 -14.60
C GLY A 421 -26.73 -22.25 -15.27
N GLN A 422 -27.94 -22.74 -15.01
CA GLN A 422 -28.45 -23.96 -15.67
C GLN A 422 -28.56 -23.79 -17.19
N GLN A 423 -28.73 -22.57 -17.70
CA GLN A 423 -28.78 -22.30 -19.15
C GLN A 423 -27.41 -22.46 -19.82
N TYR A 424 -26.33 -22.35 -19.06
CA TYR A 424 -24.93 -22.43 -19.51
C TYR A 424 -24.19 -23.66 -18.94
N ALA A 425 -24.93 -24.65 -18.42
CA ALA A 425 -24.34 -25.82 -17.73
C ALA A 425 -23.42 -26.69 -18.62
N SER A 426 -23.45 -26.50 -19.95
CA SER A 426 -22.51 -27.15 -20.88
C SER A 426 -21.11 -26.56 -20.89
N GLU A 427 -20.91 -25.35 -20.32
CA GLU A 427 -19.59 -24.74 -20.19
C GLU A 427 -18.89 -25.33 -18.95
N PRO A 428 -17.63 -25.81 -19.05
CA PRO A 428 -16.93 -26.45 -17.91
C PRO A 428 -16.83 -25.54 -16.68
N THR A 429 -16.44 -24.29 -16.86
CA THR A 429 -16.33 -23.29 -15.79
C THR A 429 -17.68 -22.99 -15.12
N THR A 430 -18.76 -22.95 -15.90
CA THR A 430 -20.12 -22.77 -15.40
C THR A 430 -20.58 -23.92 -14.53
N ALA A 431 -20.23 -25.17 -14.88
CA ALA A 431 -20.60 -26.33 -14.10
C ALA A 431 -19.97 -26.32 -12.68
N GLU A 432 -18.71 -25.88 -12.56
CA GLU A 432 -18.04 -25.74 -11.27
C GLU A 432 -18.69 -24.66 -10.40
N ILE A 433 -18.92 -23.46 -10.97
CA ILE A 433 -19.58 -22.35 -10.27
C ILE A 433 -21.00 -22.77 -9.82
N LEU A 434 -21.76 -23.43 -10.71
CA LEU A 434 -23.10 -23.89 -10.41
C LEU A 434 -23.12 -24.90 -9.26
N GLY A 435 -22.14 -25.82 -9.21
CA GLY A 435 -21.97 -26.74 -8.10
C GLY A 435 -21.79 -26.04 -6.76
N VAL A 436 -20.94 -25.02 -6.71
CA VAL A 436 -20.73 -24.21 -5.51
C VAL A 436 -22.01 -23.45 -5.11
N LEU A 437 -22.69 -22.80 -6.06
CA LEU A 437 -23.93 -22.07 -5.78
C LEU A 437 -25.05 -23.00 -5.26
N GLN A 438 -25.19 -24.20 -5.82
CA GLN A 438 -26.15 -25.21 -5.36
C GLN A 438 -25.81 -25.70 -3.94
N MET A 439 -24.52 -25.91 -3.63
CA MET A 439 -24.09 -26.26 -2.28
C MET A 439 -24.43 -25.13 -1.29
N MET A 440 -24.14 -23.88 -1.65
CA MET A 440 -24.50 -22.72 -0.84
C MET A 440 -26.01 -22.67 -0.60
N ARG A 441 -26.83 -22.92 -1.63
CA ARG A 441 -28.28 -22.95 -1.53
C ARG A 441 -28.80 -24.01 -0.55
N VAL A 442 -28.15 -25.18 -0.46
CA VAL A 442 -28.51 -26.26 0.48
C VAL A 442 -28.12 -25.89 1.92
N LEU A 443 -27.06 -25.12 2.10
CA LEU A 443 -26.57 -24.72 3.41
C LEU A 443 -27.26 -23.46 3.96
N SER A 444 -27.92 -22.67 3.09
CA SER A 444 -28.55 -21.40 3.48
C SER A 444 -29.83 -21.58 4.29
N ASP A 445 -30.13 -20.56 5.10
CA ASP A 445 -31.46 -20.32 5.66
C ASP A 445 -32.16 -19.29 4.78
N HIS A 446 -33.34 -19.68 4.23
CA HIS A 446 -34.09 -18.84 3.31
C HIS A 446 -34.98 -17.87 4.06
N GLY A 447 -35.05 -16.63 3.58
CA GLY A 447 -35.90 -15.60 4.15
C GLY A 447 -36.17 -14.47 3.20
N THR A 448 -36.59 -13.35 3.73
CA THR A 448 -36.73 -12.08 3.03
C THR A 448 -35.97 -10.99 3.76
N ASP A 449 -35.49 -9.98 3.01
CA ASP A 449 -34.93 -8.75 3.58
C ASP A 449 -36.07 -7.81 4.07
N ALA A 450 -35.69 -6.63 4.57
CA ALA A 450 -36.63 -5.62 5.03
C ALA A 450 -37.51 -5.04 3.89
N ALA A 451 -37.12 -5.19 2.63
CA ALA A 451 -37.89 -4.78 1.46
C ALA A 451 -38.76 -5.93 0.90
N GLY A 452 -38.74 -7.12 1.53
CA GLY A 452 -39.48 -8.29 1.09
C GLY A 452 -38.83 -9.08 -0.04
N LYS A 453 -37.58 -8.79 -0.40
CA LYS A 453 -36.83 -9.57 -1.41
C LYS A 453 -36.30 -10.86 -0.83
N PRO A 454 -36.30 -11.97 -1.59
CA PRO A 454 -35.70 -13.23 -1.16
C PRO A 454 -34.21 -13.07 -0.84
N VAL A 455 -33.78 -13.63 0.27
CA VAL A 455 -32.38 -13.66 0.70
C VAL A 455 -32.02 -15.01 1.31
N ASP A 456 -30.79 -15.39 1.09
CA ASP A 456 -30.16 -16.58 1.64
C ASP A 456 -29.16 -16.17 2.73
N ARG A 457 -29.35 -16.67 3.95
CA ARG A 457 -28.52 -16.32 5.12
C ARG A 457 -27.64 -17.48 5.51
N PHE A 458 -26.39 -17.13 5.84
CA PHE A 458 -25.38 -18.07 6.30
C PHE A 458 -24.83 -17.55 7.62
N LYS A 459 -25.02 -18.28 8.68
CA LYS A 459 -24.35 -18.05 9.95
C LYS A 459 -23.21 -19.03 10.08
N ILE A 460 -21.97 -18.53 10.00
CA ILE A 460 -20.75 -19.32 10.10
C ILE A 460 -20.29 -19.25 11.55
N THR A 461 -20.13 -20.40 12.20
CA THR A 461 -19.63 -20.54 13.57
C THR A 461 -18.61 -21.66 13.63
N MET A 462 -17.92 -21.83 14.74
CA MET A 462 -17.06 -22.99 14.98
C MET A 462 -17.67 -23.90 16.04
N ASP A 463 -17.54 -25.21 15.88
CA ASP A 463 -17.85 -26.18 16.90
C ASP A 463 -16.76 -26.23 18.00
N ALA A 464 -16.99 -27.06 19.05
CA ALA A 464 -16.04 -27.23 20.14
C ALA A 464 -14.70 -27.87 19.71
N GLN A 465 -14.65 -28.47 18.55
CA GLN A 465 -13.46 -29.07 17.93
C GLN A 465 -12.74 -28.11 16.96
N GLY A 466 -13.30 -26.90 16.72
CA GLY A 466 -12.76 -25.92 15.80
C GLY A 466 -13.19 -26.13 14.33
N ASN A 467 -14.14 -27.03 14.04
CA ASN A 467 -14.62 -27.21 12.68
C ASN A 467 -15.64 -26.12 12.32
N PRO A 468 -15.60 -25.56 11.11
CA PRO A 468 -16.56 -24.56 10.66
C PRO A 468 -17.95 -25.20 10.44
N LEU A 469 -18.96 -24.56 11.00
CA LEU A 469 -20.37 -24.89 10.80
C LEU A 469 -21.05 -23.74 10.05
N VAL A 470 -21.86 -24.08 9.07
CA VAL A 470 -22.73 -23.13 8.37
C VAL A 470 -24.19 -23.45 8.73
N ASN A 471 -24.86 -22.51 9.38
CA ASN A 471 -26.22 -22.71 9.93
C ASN A 471 -26.33 -23.99 10.78
N GLY A 472 -25.27 -24.28 11.56
CA GLY A 472 -25.19 -25.49 12.42
C GLY A 472 -24.88 -26.78 11.68
N LYS A 473 -24.69 -26.76 10.35
CA LYS A 473 -24.32 -27.91 9.53
C LYS A 473 -22.81 -27.89 9.25
N PRO A 474 -22.09 -29.02 9.34
CA PRO A 474 -20.68 -29.08 8.99
C PRO A 474 -20.47 -28.73 7.51
N LEU A 475 -19.44 -27.93 7.22
CA LEU A 475 -19.10 -27.51 5.85
C LEU A 475 -18.56 -28.70 5.02
N MET A 476 -17.87 -29.62 5.68
CA MET A 476 -17.42 -30.89 5.07
C MET A 476 -18.15 -32.07 5.72
N PRO A 477 -18.55 -33.07 4.93
CA PRO A 477 -19.05 -34.30 5.53
C PRO A 477 -18.00 -34.84 6.51
N PRO A 478 -18.41 -35.42 7.64
CA PRO A 478 -17.45 -36.06 8.53
C PRO A 478 -16.70 -37.13 7.76
N GLU A 479 -15.35 -37.15 7.90
CA GLU A 479 -14.56 -38.24 7.36
C GLU A 479 -15.21 -39.58 7.77
N PRO A 480 -15.43 -40.51 6.83
CA PRO A 480 -15.93 -41.82 7.19
C PRO A 480 -14.99 -42.41 8.25
N PRO A 481 -15.52 -43.03 9.29
CA PRO A 481 -14.72 -43.58 10.38
C PRO A 481 -13.62 -44.46 9.76
N ALA A 482 -12.36 -44.19 10.15
CA ALA A 482 -11.19 -44.93 9.69
C ALA A 482 -11.36 -46.42 10.13
N GLY A 483 -11.99 -47.21 9.30
CA GLY A 483 -12.32 -48.60 9.62
C GLY A 483 -12.99 -49.41 8.53
N GLU A 484 -13.55 -48.81 7.51
CA GLU A 484 -14.12 -49.54 6.36
C GLU A 484 -13.35 -49.28 5.04
N GLN A 485 -12.08 -49.69 4.99
CA GLN A 485 -11.52 -50.02 3.69
C GLN A 485 -12.27 -51.25 3.19
N PRO A 486 -12.95 -51.20 2.03
CA PRO A 486 -13.47 -52.44 1.42
C PRO A 486 -12.26 -53.31 1.16
N SER A 487 -12.26 -54.47 1.82
CA SER A 487 -11.32 -55.56 1.57
C SER A 487 -11.44 -55.95 0.08
N ASN A 488 -10.55 -55.44 -0.73
CA ASN A 488 -10.43 -55.87 -2.08
C ASN A 488 -9.93 -57.34 -2.09
N GLY A 489 -10.92 -58.25 -2.18
CA GLY A 489 -10.74 -59.67 -2.30
C GLY A 489 -9.74 -60.00 -3.40
N GLY A 490 -8.87 -60.89 -3.06
CA GLY A 490 -7.72 -61.34 -3.83
C GLY A 490 -7.95 -61.64 -5.30
N SER A 491 -6.96 -61.28 -6.07
CA SER A 491 -6.68 -61.93 -7.37
C SER A 491 -5.25 -62.46 -7.30
N THR A 492 -5.23 -63.75 -7.24
CA THR A 492 -4.06 -64.62 -7.35
C THR A 492 -3.32 -64.42 -8.69
N GLY A 493 -2.02 -64.31 -8.61
CA GLY A 493 -1.05 -65.02 -9.48
C GLY A 493 -0.85 -64.49 -10.88
N THR A 494 0.31 -64.01 -11.18
CA THR A 494 1.32 -64.81 -11.94
C THR A 494 2.62 -64.03 -12.03
N ASP A 495 3.62 -64.72 -11.58
CA ASP A 495 5.03 -64.44 -11.68
C ASP A 495 5.49 -64.51 -13.15
N THR A 496 6.15 -63.50 -13.68
CA THR A 496 7.14 -63.67 -14.75
C THR A 496 8.14 -62.52 -14.67
N GLY A 497 9.31 -62.88 -14.16
CA GLY A 497 10.48 -62.06 -14.18
C GLY A 497 11.03 -61.85 -15.58
N THR A 498 11.65 -60.71 -15.80
CA THR A 498 12.90 -60.62 -16.59
C THR A 498 13.56 -59.29 -16.21
N GLY A 499 14.71 -59.43 -15.64
CA GLY A 499 15.62 -58.31 -15.42
C GLY A 499 16.26 -57.85 -16.73
N THR A 500 16.66 -56.58 -16.71
CA THR A 500 17.94 -56.18 -17.35
C THR A 500 18.41 -54.87 -16.74
N ASP A 501 19.57 -54.97 -16.35
CA ASP A 501 20.64 -54.10 -15.85
C ASP A 501 21.08 -53.06 -16.90
N SER A 502 21.78 -52.09 -16.41
CA SER A 502 22.64 -51.09 -17.08
C SER A 502 22.05 -49.67 -17.10
N GLY A 503 22.70 -48.61 -16.63
CA GLY A 503 24.12 -48.41 -16.45
C GLY A 503 24.31 -46.86 -16.34
N SER A 504 25.12 -46.51 -15.43
CA SER A 504 25.78 -45.20 -15.20
C SER A 504 26.21 -44.49 -16.49
N THR A 505 26.07 -43.14 -16.54
CA THR A 505 27.21 -42.30 -16.96
C THR A 505 27.03 -40.83 -16.50
N THR A 506 28.03 -40.38 -15.81
CA THR A 506 28.52 -39.05 -15.53
C THR A 506 28.82 -38.23 -16.79
N GLY A 507 28.70 -36.87 -16.69
CA GLY A 507 29.50 -36.01 -17.54
C GLY A 507 29.01 -34.59 -17.77
N GLN A 508 29.72 -33.64 -17.13
CA GLN A 508 29.90 -32.19 -17.41
C GLN A 508 28.74 -31.24 -17.22
#